data_9fa031e85da4469785a895d8d7ae393d
#
_entry.id   9fa031e85da4469785a895d8d7ae393d
#
_cell.length_a   1.000
_cell.length_b   1.000
_cell.length_c   1.000
_cell.angle_alpha   90.00
_cell.angle_beta   90.00
_cell.angle_gamma   90.00
#
_symmetry.space_group_name_H-M   'P 1'
#
loop_
_entity.id
_entity.type
_entity.pdbx_description
1 polymer ?
#
loop_
_entity_poly.entity_id
_entity_poly.type
_entity_poly.pdbx_seq_one_letter_code
_entity_poly.pdbx_strand_id
1 'polypeptide(L)'
;MSSPVKSAELSFADIVESDRAVWEVQTAAPGPEGRLPLTAEMLLERPSGDIFGLTQNAGMGWDPRELGRPGFLLLSTQGGIRAPDGRPVALGYHTGHWEIGLLMQAAAEELARLGCLPFAAFCSDPCDGRTQGTTGMLDSLAYRNDAAQVFRRLIRSLPTRKGVLGVATCDKGLPAMMMALASSADLPSVLVPGGVMLATSDGED
;
A
#
# COMPACT_ATOMS: atom_id res chain seq x y z
N MET A 1 -2.95 -30.65 -29.07
CA MET A 1 -2.76 -31.58 -27.96
C MET A 1 -1.54 -31.13 -27.19
N SER A 2 -1.74 -30.40 -26.08
CA SER A 2 -0.66 -29.97 -25.20
C SER A 2 -0.28 -31.13 -24.30
N SER A 3 0.99 -31.50 -24.29
CA SER A 3 1.54 -32.51 -23.39
C SER A 3 1.30 -32.09 -21.93
N PRO A 4 0.89 -32.98 -21.03
CA PRO A 4 0.74 -32.64 -19.63
C PRO A 4 2.10 -32.28 -19.05
N VAL A 5 2.18 -31.11 -18.41
CA VAL A 5 3.32 -30.73 -17.58
C VAL A 5 3.41 -31.77 -16.46
N LYS A 6 4.45 -32.62 -16.48
CA LYS A 6 4.75 -33.49 -15.35
C LYS A 6 5.02 -32.60 -14.14
N SER A 7 4.15 -32.68 -13.14
CA SER A 7 4.48 -32.17 -11.80
C SER A 7 5.67 -32.98 -11.28
N ALA A 8 6.83 -32.36 -11.14
CA ALA A 8 7.93 -32.95 -10.40
C ALA A 8 7.44 -33.10 -8.95
N GLU A 9 7.43 -34.31 -8.42
CA GLU A 9 7.23 -34.54 -6.99
C GLU A 9 8.43 -33.95 -6.26
N LEU A 10 8.18 -32.87 -5.53
CA LEU A 10 9.16 -32.23 -4.66
C LEU A 10 9.45 -33.19 -3.50
N SER A 11 10.69 -33.59 -3.34
CA SER A 11 11.15 -34.36 -2.18
C SER A 11 11.38 -33.46 -0.99
N PHE A 12 11.38 -34.00 0.22
CA PHE A 12 11.75 -33.25 1.42
C PHE A 12 13.16 -32.65 1.33
N ALA A 13 14.08 -33.34 0.68
CA ALA A 13 15.44 -32.87 0.40
C ALA A 13 15.44 -31.61 -0.46
N ASP A 14 14.59 -31.53 -1.50
CA ASP A 14 14.47 -30.37 -2.37
C ASP A 14 13.99 -29.11 -1.59
N ILE A 15 13.27 -29.32 -0.49
CA ILE A 15 12.78 -28.23 0.38
C ILE A 15 13.85 -27.80 1.39
N VAL A 16 14.60 -28.75 1.94
CA VAL A 16 15.55 -28.50 3.03
C VAL A 16 16.97 -28.23 2.53
N GLU A 17 17.36 -28.79 1.39
CA GLU A 17 18.68 -28.63 0.76
C GLU A 17 18.68 -27.54 -0.31
N SER A 18 17.67 -26.65 -0.31
CA SER A 18 17.65 -25.53 -1.23
C SER A 18 18.94 -24.70 -1.11
N ASP A 19 19.43 -24.25 -2.25
CA ASP A 19 20.64 -23.44 -2.37
C ASP A 19 20.64 -22.29 -1.33
N ARG A 20 21.71 -22.18 -0.58
CA ARG A 20 21.91 -21.15 0.45
C ARG A 20 21.61 -19.73 -0.06
N ALA A 21 21.87 -19.48 -1.35
CA ALA A 21 21.58 -18.23 -2.02
C ALA A 21 20.07 -17.85 -1.95
N VAL A 22 19.17 -18.82 -1.86
CA VAL A 22 17.72 -18.58 -1.71
C VAL A 22 17.40 -17.97 -0.34
N TRP A 23 18.19 -18.28 0.69
CA TRP A 23 18.01 -17.77 2.05
C TRP A 23 18.78 -16.49 2.32
N GLU A 24 19.69 -16.10 1.44
CA GLU A 24 20.49 -14.89 1.54
C GLU A 24 19.84 -13.68 0.85
N VAL A 25 18.51 -13.70 0.67
CA VAL A 25 17.77 -12.59 0.11
C VAL A 25 17.84 -11.40 1.08
N GLN A 26 18.47 -10.33 0.64
CA GLN A 26 18.42 -9.08 1.38
C GLN A 26 17.00 -8.51 1.36
N THR A 27 16.38 -8.44 2.53
CA THR A 27 15.05 -7.84 2.71
C THR A 27 15.12 -6.34 3.04
N ALA A 28 16.30 -5.83 3.43
CA ALA A 28 16.53 -4.43 3.66
C ALA A 28 16.89 -3.71 2.36
N ALA A 29 16.20 -2.60 2.07
CA ALA A 29 16.56 -1.75 0.94
C ALA A 29 17.89 -1.03 1.22
N PRO A 30 18.77 -0.86 0.21
CA PRO A 30 19.94 -0.02 0.36
C PRO A 30 19.50 1.43 0.58
N GLY A 31 20.08 2.09 1.55
CA GLY A 31 19.82 3.48 1.87
C GLY A 31 21.09 4.23 2.24
N PRO A 32 21.03 5.56 2.36
CA PRO A 32 22.18 6.36 2.78
C PRO A 32 22.59 6.01 4.21
N GLU A 33 23.89 6.03 4.45
CA GLU A 33 24.44 5.90 5.81
C GLU A 33 24.06 7.12 6.65
N GLY A 34 23.76 6.87 7.92
CA GLY A 34 23.43 7.93 8.86
C GLY A 34 23.13 7.40 10.26
N ARG A 35 22.92 8.32 11.17
CA ARG A 35 22.50 8.00 12.54
C ARG A 35 21.01 8.28 12.69
N LEU A 36 20.31 7.42 13.41
CA LEU A 36 18.93 7.68 13.79
C LEU A 36 18.86 8.94 14.68
N PRO A 37 17.84 9.79 14.51
CA PRO A 37 17.67 11.01 15.30
C PRO A 37 17.17 10.70 16.72
N LEU A 38 17.89 9.84 17.43
CA LEU A 38 17.55 9.42 18.80
C LEU A 38 18.16 10.35 19.81
N THR A 39 17.36 10.74 20.81
CA THR A 39 17.80 11.47 21.99
C THR A 39 17.57 10.66 23.26
N ALA A 40 18.30 10.97 24.33
CA ALA A 40 18.07 10.34 25.63
C ALA A 40 16.64 10.54 26.15
N GLU A 41 16.07 11.71 25.90
CA GLU A 41 14.67 12.03 26.24
C GLU A 41 13.69 11.11 25.49
N MET A 42 13.90 10.90 24.18
CA MET A 42 13.07 9.97 23.41
C MET A 42 13.09 8.55 23.98
N LEU A 43 14.26 8.07 24.41
CA LEU A 43 14.41 6.74 24.98
C LEU A 43 13.74 6.60 26.34
N LEU A 44 13.64 7.69 27.11
CA LEU A 44 13.07 7.67 28.46
C LEU A 44 11.55 7.94 28.47
N GLU A 45 11.05 8.78 27.57
CA GLU A 45 9.72 9.35 27.68
C GLU A 45 8.77 8.94 26.56
N ARG A 46 9.29 8.57 25.37
CA ARG A 46 8.44 8.22 24.24
C ARG A 46 8.02 6.74 24.24
N PRO A 47 6.86 6.42 23.66
CA PRO A 47 6.47 5.04 23.42
C PRO A 47 7.55 4.27 22.65
N SER A 48 7.80 3.02 23.00
CA SER A 48 8.76 2.17 22.30
C SER A 48 8.46 2.03 20.80
N GLY A 49 7.20 2.19 20.40
CA GLY A 49 6.78 2.21 19.01
C GLY A 49 7.40 3.33 18.18
N ASP A 50 7.70 4.48 18.78
CA ASP A 50 8.38 5.58 18.08
C ASP A 50 9.81 5.18 17.68
N ILE A 51 10.54 4.55 18.60
CA ILE A 51 11.90 4.07 18.37
C ILE A 51 11.88 2.93 17.32
N PHE A 52 10.95 1.99 17.48
CA PHE A 52 10.75 0.91 16.52
C PHE A 52 10.45 1.47 15.12
N GLY A 53 9.55 2.46 15.03
CA GLY A 53 9.22 3.12 13.76
C GLY A 53 10.42 3.75 13.06
N LEU A 54 11.27 4.47 13.79
CA LEU A 54 12.50 5.06 13.25
C LEU A 54 13.46 3.99 12.70
N THR A 55 13.65 2.89 13.44
CA THR A 55 14.51 1.80 12.99
C THR A 55 13.97 1.10 11.75
N GLN A 56 12.66 0.88 11.67
CA GLN A 56 12.03 0.26 10.51
C GLN A 56 12.13 1.15 9.27
N ASN A 57 11.90 2.45 9.41
CA ASN A 57 11.98 3.39 8.30
C ASN A 57 13.41 3.46 7.72
N ALA A 58 14.42 3.49 8.58
CA ALA A 58 15.81 3.40 8.15
C ALA A 58 16.12 2.06 7.48
N GLY A 59 15.62 0.95 8.04
CA GLY A 59 15.77 -0.39 7.45
C GLY A 59 15.11 -0.55 6.08
N MET A 60 14.06 0.24 5.78
CA MET A 60 13.46 0.34 4.45
C MET A 60 14.23 1.25 3.48
N GLY A 61 15.35 1.82 3.90
CA GLY A 61 16.22 2.63 3.04
C GLY A 61 15.93 4.13 3.05
N TRP A 62 15.08 4.62 3.95
CA TRP A 62 14.86 6.06 4.07
C TRP A 62 16.05 6.75 4.75
N ASP A 63 16.37 7.97 4.30
CA ASP A 63 17.49 8.74 4.88
C ASP A 63 17.24 9.01 6.38
N PRO A 64 18.11 8.54 7.28
CA PRO A 64 17.93 8.75 8.71
C PRO A 64 17.83 10.22 9.12
N ARG A 65 18.44 11.14 8.36
CA ARG A 65 18.37 12.59 8.60
C ARG A 65 16.98 13.18 8.38
N GLU A 66 16.13 12.48 7.64
CA GLU A 66 14.78 12.91 7.26
C GLU A 66 13.68 12.30 8.13
N LEU A 67 14.00 11.33 8.99
CA LEU A 67 13.00 10.59 9.77
C LEU A 67 12.23 11.43 10.80
N GLY A 68 12.70 12.62 11.12
CA GLY A 68 11.98 13.58 11.97
C GLY A 68 10.93 14.43 11.25
N ARG A 69 10.78 14.29 9.92
CA ARG A 69 9.82 15.05 9.12
C ARG A 69 8.37 14.65 9.41
N PRO A 70 7.40 15.55 9.15
CA PRO A 70 5.97 15.22 9.33
C PRO A 70 5.56 14.02 8.48
N GLY A 71 4.98 12.99 9.12
CA GLY A 71 4.49 11.80 8.44
C GLY A 71 3.07 11.97 7.91
N PHE A 72 2.82 11.56 6.66
CA PHE A 72 1.49 11.50 6.05
C PHE A 72 1.18 10.09 5.57
N LEU A 73 -0.02 9.63 5.84
CA LEU A 73 -0.49 8.32 5.41
C LEU A 73 -1.25 8.42 4.09
N LEU A 74 -0.79 7.69 3.10
CA LEU A 74 -1.47 7.47 1.83
C LEU A 74 -2.21 6.14 1.91
N LEU A 75 -3.52 6.14 1.74
CA LEU A 75 -4.36 4.94 1.70
C LEU A 75 -4.96 4.76 0.33
N SER A 76 -5.06 3.54 -0.16
CA SER A 76 -5.75 3.32 -1.43
C SER A 76 -6.42 1.96 -1.55
N THR A 77 -7.31 1.87 -2.55
CA THR A 77 -7.91 0.63 -3.03
C THR A 77 -7.14 0.02 -4.20
N GLN A 78 -5.85 0.27 -4.27
CA GLN A 78 -5.00 -0.24 -5.34
C GLN A 78 -5.06 -1.77 -5.44
N GLY A 79 -5.10 -2.27 -6.67
CA GLY A 79 -4.95 -3.68 -7.01
C GLY A 79 -4.03 -3.87 -8.21
N GLY A 80 -3.36 -5.02 -8.27
CA GLY A 80 -2.37 -5.32 -9.30
C GLY A 80 -0.97 -4.80 -8.98
N ILE A 81 -0.02 -5.17 -9.80
CA ILE A 81 1.41 -4.83 -9.65
C ILE A 81 1.96 -4.33 -10.97
N ARG A 82 2.62 -3.17 -10.94
CA ARG A 82 3.40 -2.62 -12.06
C ARG A 82 4.90 -2.88 -11.85
N ALA A 83 5.60 -3.12 -12.94
CA ALA A 83 7.06 -3.02 -12.97
C ALA A 83 7.49 -1.54 -12.95
N PRO A 84 8.78 -1.23 -12.67
CA PRO A 84 9.29 0.14 -12.70
C PRO A 84 9.12 0.86 -14.04
N ASP A 85 9.08 0.11 -15.14
CA ASP A 85 8.83 0.63 -16.49
C ASP A 85 7.33 0.82 -16.81
N GLY A 86 6.44 0.60 -15.86
CA GLY A 86 5.00 0.76 -15.98
C GLY A 86 4.24 -0.45 -16.54
N ARG A 87 4.92 -1.45 -17.09
CA ARG A 87 4.25 -2.65 -17.62
C ARG A 87 3.58 -3.48 -16.53
N PRO A 88 2.50 -4.23 -16.84
CA PRO A 88 1.84 -5.08 -15.86
C PRO A 88 2.71 -6.29 -15.51
N VAL A 89 2.89 -6.52 -14.19
CA VAL A 89 3.44 -7.75 -13.62
C VAL A 89 2.30 -8.66 -13.17
N ALA A 90 1.30 -8.10 -12.50
CA ALA A 90 0.07 -8.76 -12.15
C ALA A 90 -1.10 -7.79 -12.34
N LEU A 91 -2.21 -8.30 -12.90
CA LEU A 91 -3.39 -7.48 -13.17
C LEU A 91 -4.17 -7.21 -11.87
N GLY A 92 -4.73 -6.00 -11.76
CA GLY A 92 -5.82 -5.72 -10.85
C GLY A 92 -7.16 -6.27 -11.40
N TYR A 93 -8.22 -6.16 -10.62
CA TYR A 93 -9.54 -6.65 -11.06
C TYR A 93 -10.12 -5.83 -12.20
N HIS A 94 -9.83 -4.54 -12.28
CA HIS A 94 -10.06 -3.69 -13.44
C HIS A 94 -9.04 -2.55 -13.48
N THR A 95 -9.03 -1.79 -14.59
CA THR A 95 -8.04 -0.73 -14.83
C THR A 95 -8.04 0.34 -13.74
N GLY A 96 -9.20 0.76 -13.24
CA GLY A 96 -9.28 1.77 -12.18
C GLY A 96 -8.50 1.40 -10.91
N HIS A 97 -8.60 0.16 -10.44
CA HIS A 97 -7.82 -0.31 -9.28
C HIS A 97 -6.31 -0.32 -9.56
N TRP A 98 -5.94 -0.65 -10.79
CA TRP A 98 -4.54 -0.74 -11.18
C TRP A 98 -3.93 0.65 -11.40
N GLU A 99 -4.69 1.60 -11.96
CA GLU A 99 -4.26 2.96 -12.23
C GLU A 99 -4.10 3.81 -10.96
N ILE A 100 -4.81 3.51 -9.88
CA ILE A 100 -4.63 4.19 -8.57
C ILE A 100 -3.17 4.19 -8.14
N GLY A 101 -2.39 3.17 -8.49
CA GLY A 101 -0.96 3.11 -8.20
C GLY A 101 -0.18 4.32 -8.71
N LEU A 102 -0.56 4.88 -9.86
CA LEU A 102 0.06 6.09 -10.41
C LEU A 102 -0.25 7.32 -9.56
N LEU A 103 -1.49 7.45 -9.10
CA LEU A 103 -1.90 8.55 -8.22
C LEU A 103 -1.19 8.45 -6.86
N MET A 104 -1.05 7.24 -6.33
CA MET A 104 -0.32 6.99 -5.08
C MET A 104 1.15 7.37 -5.20
N GLN A 105 1.79 6.99 -6.30
CA GLN A 105 3.18 7.34 -6.56
C GLN A 105 3.34 8.86 -6.66
N ALA A 106 2.54 9.53 -7.48
CA ALA A 106 2.60 10.98 -7.63
C ALA A 106 2.39 11.73 -6.30
N ALA A 107 1.45 11.26 -5.48
CA ALA A 107 1.20 11.84 -4.17
C ALA A 107 2.38 11.64 -3.21
N ALA A 108 3.00 10.45 -3.22
CA ALA A 108 4.16 10.15 -2.38
C ALA A 108 5.38 11.01 -2.77
N GLU A 109 5.66 11.13 -4.07
CA GLU A 109 6.74 11.97 -4.59
C GLU A 109 6.54 13.45 -4.24
N GLU A 110 5.31 13.95 -4.36
CA GLU A 110 5.00 15.34 -4.01
C GLU A 110 5.13 15.60 -2.50
N LEU A 111 4.65 14.70 -1.66
CA LEU A 111 4.84 14.81 -0.21
C LEU A 111 6.33 14.80 0.18
N ALA A 112 7.12 13.95 -0.44
CA ALA A 112 8.57 13.92 -0.23
C ALA A 112 9.23 15.24 -0.66
N ARG A 113 8.82 15.78 -1.83
CA ARG A 113 9.29 17.09 -2.34
C ARG A 113 8.94 18.24 -1.37
N LEU A 114 7.78 18.16 -0.72
CA LEU A 114 7.35 19.12 0.29
C LEU A 114 8.03 18.94 1.67
N GLY A 115 8.97 18.01 1.77
CA GLY A 115 9.70 17.76 3.01
C GLY A 115 8.89 16.95 4.04
N CYS A 116 7.93 16.14 3.56
CA CYS A 116 7.16 15.23 4.40
C CYS A 116 7.65 13.78 4.23
N LEU A 117 7.26 12.93 5.18
CA LEU A 117 7.53 11.49 5.14
C LEU A 117 6.26 10.75 4.71
N PRO A 118 6.16 10.27 3.45
CA PRO A 118 5.01 9.53 2.97
C PRO A 118 5.05 8.07 3.46
N PHE A 119 3.91 7.59 3.95
CA PHE A 119 3.65 6.18 4.24
C PHE A 119 2.51 5.70 3.36
N ALA A 120 2.60 4.51 2.78
CA ALA A 120 1.56 3.96 1.93
C ALA A 120 1.03 2.65 2.48
N ALA A 121 -0.30 2.47 2.45
CA ALA A 121 -0.97 1.24 2.82
C ALA A 121 -2.18 1.00 1.90
N PHE A 122 -2.49 -0.27 1.68
CA PHE A 122 -3.45 -0.68 0.66
C PHE A 122 -4.49 -1.66 1.23
N CYS A 123 -5.70 -1.54 0.73
CA CYS A 123 -6.77 -2.52 0.91
C CYS A 123 -7.56 -2.57 -0.39
N SER A 124 -7.15 -3.45 -1.32
CA SER A 124 -7.85 -3.61 -2.60
C SER A 124 -9.27 -4.07 -2.38
N ASP A 125 -10.15 -3.82 -3.34
CA ASP A 125 -11.55 -4.19 -3.28
C ASP A 125 -11.94 -5.23 -4.33
N PRO A 126 -13.00 -6.05 -4.08
CA PRO A 126 -13.59 -6.89 -5.11
C PRO A 126 -14.19 -6.01 -6.20
N CYS A 127 -14.26 -6.53 -7.39
CA CYS A 127 -14.85 -5.83 -8.52
C CYS A 127 -16.27 -6.36 -8.80
N ASP A 128 -17.26 -5.53 -8.56
CA ASP A 128 -18.67 -5.85 -8.83
C ASP A 128 -18.91 -6.17 -10.32
N GLY A 129 -18.20 -5.50 -11.21
CA GLY A 129 -18.26 -5.77 -12.65
C GLY A 129 -17.85 -7.20 -13.01
N ARG A 130 -16.80 -7.74 -12.33
CA ARG A 130 -16.35 -9.12 -12.55
C ARG A 130 -17.24 -10.15 -11.88
N THR A 131 -17.95 -9.78 -10.83
CA THR A 131 -18.77 -10.71 -10.05
C THR A 131 -20.24 -10.70 -10.42
N GLN A 132 -20.66 -9.83 -11.34
CA GLN A 132 -22.04 -9.80 -11.85
C GLN A 132 -22.50 -11.19 -12.31
N GLY A 133 -23.69 -11.58 -11.87
CA GLY A 133 -24.27 -12.90 -12.17
C GLY A 133 -23.62 -14.08 -11.46
N THR A 134 -22.72 -13.84 -10.51
CA THR A 134 -22.09 -14.87 -9.67
C THR A 134 -22.38 -14.64 -8.19
N THR A 135 -22.13 -15.65 -7.36
CA THR A 135 -22.25 -15.55 -5.90
C THR A 135 -21.29 -14.53 -5.27
N GLY A 136 -20.17 -14.20 -5.93
CA GLY A 136 -19.24 -13.18 -5.47
C GLY A 136 -19.85 -11.78 -5.33
N MET A 137 -20.95 -11.52 -6.02
CA MET A 137 -21.67 -10.25 -5.89
C MET A 137 -22.29 -10.05 -4.49
N LEU A 138 -22.53 -11.13 -3.74
CA LEU A 138 -23.06 -11.07 -2.39
C LEU A 138 -22.09 -10.46 -1.38
N ASP A 139 -20.79 -10.48 -1.68
CA ASP A 139 -19.74 -9.96 -0.79
C ASP A 139 -19.53 -8.45 -0.90
N SER A 140 -20.11 -7.82 -1.91
CA SER A 140 -19.87 -6.43 -2.28
C SER A 140 -20.19 -5.43 -1.15
N LEU A 141 -21.37 -5.51 -0.55
CA LEU A 141 -21.75 -4.60 0.55
C LEU A 141 -21.04 -4.92 1.86
N ALA A 142 -20.82 -6.20 2.16
CA ALA A 142 -20.05 -6.63 3.32
C ALA A 142 -18.63 -6.07 3.24
N TYR A 143 -17.98 -6.24 2.09
CA TYR A 143 -16.64 -5.71 1.84
C TYR A 143 -16.55 -4.20 2.12
N ARG A 144 -17.49 -3.38 1.66
CA ARG A 144 -17.47 -1.93 1.91
C ARG A 144 -17.30 -1.61 3.38
N ASN A 145 -18.02 -2.31 4.26
CA ASN A 145 -17.96 -2.10 5.69
C ASN A 145 -16.64 -2.62 6.28
N ASP A 146 -16.17 -3.76 5.83
CA ASP A 146 -14.91 -4.36 6.27
C ASP A 146 -13.72 -3.48 5.86
N ALA A 147 -13.71 -3.00 4.62
CA ALA A 147 -12.68 -2.10 4.13
C ALA A 147 -12.63 -0.79 4.92
N ALA A 148 -13.78 -0.21 5.27
CA ALA A 148 -13.84 0.98 6.11
C ALA A 148 -13.19 0.72 7.48
N GLN A 149 -13.41 -0.46 8.08
CA GLN A 149 -12.77 -0.84 9.33
C GLN A 149 -11.26 -1.05 9.17
N VAL A 150 -10.83 -1.67 8.07
CA VAL A 150 -9.41 -1.88 7.77
C VAL A 150 -8.71 -0.53 7.60
N PHE A 151 -9.22 0.37 6.77
CA PHE A 151 -8.66 1.70 6.59
C PHE A 151 -8.58 2.49 7.89
N ARG A 152 -9.64 2.45 8.70
CA ARG A 152 -9.62 3.10 10.01
C ARG A 152 -8.53 2.55 10.91
N ARG A 153 -8.30 1.23 10.90
CA ARG A 153 -7.22 0.59 11.68
C ARG A 153 -5.85 1.00 11.15
N LEU A 154 -5.66 1.04 9.83
CA LEU A 154 -4.42 1.52 9.21
C LEU A 154 -4.13 2.97 9.59
N ILE A 155 -5.13 3.85 9.59
CA ILE A 155 -4.97 5.24 10.06
C ILE A 155 -4.46 5.26 11.51
N ARG A 156 -5.01 4.44 12.38
CA ARG A 156 -4.63 4.41 13.80
C ARG A 156 -3.29 3.72 14.06
N SER A 157 -2.85 2.84 13.15
CA SER A 157 -1.58 2.11 13.29
C SER A 157 -0.34 2.95 13.02
N LEU A 158 -0.51 4.17 12.50
CA LEU A 158 0.57 5.15 12.36
C LEU A 158 0.31 6.33 13.33
N PRO A 159 0.66 6.22 14.60
CA PRO A 159 0.30 7.22 15.62
C PRO A 159 0.95 8.59 15.38
N THR A 160 2.09 8.63 14.68
CA THR A 160 2.84 9.86 14.37
C THR A 160 2.31 10.64 13.15
N ARG A 161 1.29 10.13 12.45
CA ARG A 161 0.71 10.76 11.27
C ARG A 161 0.20 12.18 11.55
N LYS A 162 0.41 13.07 10.59
CA LYS A 162 -0.10 14.47 10.63
C LYS A 162 -1.28 14.69 9.70
N GLY A 163 -1.57 13.76 8.82
CA GLY A 163 -2.71 13.78 7.92
C GLY A 163 -2.83 12.50 7.11
N VAL A 164 -3.95 12.37 6.41
CA VAL A 164 -4.28 11.19 5.60
C VAL A 164 -4.77 11.62 4.23
N LEU A 165 -4.23 10.99 3.19
CA LEU A 165 -4.73 11.12 1.82
C LEU A 165 -5.26 9.76 1.38
N GLY A 166 -6.55 9.69 1.08
CA GLY A 166 -7.20 8.49 0.59
C GLY A 166 -7.41 8.57 -0.93
N VAL A 167 -6.93 7.57 -1.67
CA VAL A 167 -7.15 7.43 -3.10
C VAL A 167 -7.97 6.17 -3.33
N ALA A 168 -9.20 6.31 -3.77
CA ALA A 168 -10.10 5.17 -3.92
C ALA A 168 -10.92 5.26 -5.21
N THR A 169 -11.35 4.10 -5.68
CA THR A 169 -12.23 3.98 -6.85
C THR A 169 -13.39 3.05 -6.51
N CYS A 170 -14.29 2.89 -7.45
CA CYS A 170 -15.49 2.07 -7.37
C CYS A 170 -16.52 2.48 -6.32
N ASP A 171 -17.73 1.93 -6.49
CA ASP A 171 -18.91 2.22 -5.71
C ASP A 171 -18.88 1.62 -4.29
N LYS A 172 -17.89 0.79 -3.98
CA LYS A 172 -17.64 0.25 -2.64
C LYS A 172 -16.38 0.82 -2.00
N GLY A 173 -15.27 0.87 -2.72
CA GLY A 173 -14.01 1.37 -2.21
C GLY A 173 -14.05 2.85 -1.84
N LEU A 174 -14.70 3.68 -2.67
CA LEU A 174 -14.82 5.10 -2.42
C LEU A 174 -15.63 5.42 -1.16
N PRO A 175 -16.86 4.88 -0.95
CA PRO A 175 -17.60 5.05 0.29
C PRO A 175 -16.87 4.47 1.51
N ALA A 176 -16.17 3.34 1.37
CA ALA A 176 -15.36 2.78 2.46
C ALA A 176 -14.28 3.76 2.92
N MET A 177 -13.56 4.36 1.98
CA MET A 177 -12.57 5.38 2.28
C MET A 177 -13.21 6.62 2.93
N MET A 178 -14.33 7.08 2.41
CA MET A 178 -15.08 8.20 3.02
C MET A 178 -15.43 7.94 4.49
N MET A 179 -15.97 6.75 4.78
CA MET A 179 -16.31 6.36 6.16
C MET A 179 -15.06 6.31 7.06
N ALA A 180 -13.96 5.80 6.55
CA ALA A 180 -12.71 5.71 7.30
C ALA A 180 -12.14 7.12 7.61
N LEU A 181 -12.08 8.01 6.62
CA LEU A 181 -11.62 9.38 6.80
C LEU A 181 -12.53 10.17 7.75
N ALA A 182 -13.85 10.05 7.60
CA ALA A 182 -14.82 10.68 8.50
C ALA A 182 -14.67 10.20 9.95
N SER A 183 -14.28 8.95 10.17
CA SER A 183 -14.01 8.41 11.52
C SER A 183 -12.74 8.93 12.18
N SER A 184 -11.95 9.73 11.47
CA SER A 184 -10.69 10.34 11.90
C SER A 184 -10.73 11.86 11.66
N ALA A 185 -11.86 12.49 11.95
CA ALA A 185 -12.13 13.89 11.68
C ALA A 185 -11.24 14.88 12.46
N ASP A 186 -10.49 14.40 13.43
CA ASP A 186 -9.43 15.12 14.16
C ASP A 186 -8.15 15.35 13.34
N LEU A 187 -8.04 14.65 12.18
CA LEU A 187 -6.88 14.75 11.30
C LEU A 187 -7.24 15.45 9.99
N PRO A 188 -6.36 16.31 9.46
CA PRO A 188 -6.46 16.78 8.10
C PRO A 188 -6.52 15.58 7.14
N SER A 189 -7.54 15.51 6.30
CA SER A 189 -7.69 14.43 5.35
C SER A 189 -8.22 14.92 4.01
N VAL A 190 -7.76 14.25 2.96
CA VAL A 190 -8.18 14.50 1.57
C VAL A 190 -8.60 13.20 0.94
N LEU A 191 -9.71 13.19 0.22
CA LEU A 191 -10.15 12.09 -0.62
C LEU A 191 -9.95 12.45 -2.09
N VAL A 192 -9.20 11.61 -2.79
CA VAL A 192 -9.00 11.70 -4.24
C VAL A 192 -9.73 10.54 -4.90
N PRO A 193 -10.80 10.79 -5.65
CA PRO A 193 -11.45 9.72 -6.40
C PRO A 193 -10.58 9.32 -7.59
N GLY A 194 -10.29 8.03 -7.71
CA GLY A 194 -9.73 7.45 -8.91
C GLY A 194 -10.83 7.23 -9.96
N GLY A 195 -10.46 7.28 -11.24
CA GLY A 195 -11.35 6.87 -12.32
C GLY A 195 -11.56 5.36 -12.37
N VAL A 196 -12.45 4.91 -13.24
CA VAL A 196 -12.63 3.49 -13.54
C VAL A 196 -11.68 2.99 -14.63
N MET A 197 -11.24 3.88 -15.50
CA MET A 197 -10.24 3.62 -16.55
C MET A 197 -9.58 4.92 -16.98
N LEU A 198 -8.41 4.83 -17.59
CA LEU A 198 -7.81 5.96 -18.28
C LEU A 198 -8.48 6.14 -19.64
N ALA A 199 -8.60 7.38 -20.09
CA ALA A 199 -8.99 7.66 -21.47
C ALA A 199 -7.96 7.06 -22.42
N THR A 200 -8.41 6.55 -23.57
CA THR A 200 -7.53 6.11 -24.65
C THR A 200 -6.81 7.30 -25.25
N SER A 201 -5.62 7.08 -25.84
CA SER A 201 -4.79 8.15 -26.43
C SER A 201 -5.48 8.93 -27.55
N ASP A 202 -6.46 8.31 -28.18
CA ASP A 202 -7.25 8.80 -29.32
C ASP A 202 -8.66 9.30 -28.91
N GLY A 203 -9.01 9.20 -27.62
CA GLY A 203 -10.30 9.67 -27.11
C GLY A 203 -11.49 8.79 -27.52
N GLU A 204 -11.24 7.62 -28.08
CA GLU A 204 -12.26 6.60 -28.35
C GLU A 204 -12.28 5.57 -27.21
N ASP A 205 -13.49 5.36 -26.64
CA ASP A 205 -13.75 4.31 -25.62
C ASP A 205 -13.96 2.93 -26.26
#